data_3f0bdd1e70d71aca0991b67b7c672761
#
_entry.id   3f0bdd1e70d71aca0991b67b7c672761
#
_cell.length_a   1.000
_cell.length_b   1.000
_cell.length_c   1.000
_cell.angle_alpha   90.00
_cell.angle_beta   90.00
_cell.angle_gamma   90.00
#
_symmetry.space_group_name_H-M   'P 1'
#
loop_
_entity.id
_entity.type
_entity.pdbx_description
1 polymer ?
#
loop_
_entity_poly.entity_id
_entity_poly.type
_entity_poly.pdbx_seq_one_letter_code
_entity_poly.pdbx_strand_id
1 'polypeptide(L)'
;SLASFIVLAGCVVSSVAIEFTQVFFPPRTVSMNDLVAESLGAIIGIVLWWTTGQKFIAWISGWAAARTRIGTTAYLLTAYMALVFGYNLMPLDLTISVVEIWHKWGEGKLLLVPFSATYKSGAEQIYALLSDTIIWVPAALLWKLASTRSATAVVLRVVACAALIEFLQLFVYSRVTATTNVILAAVGATIGVLCARWFRPASDGAAANTGAAPRPPTLLWIAALGGWLVVLAVVFWYPFDFRTDWGFVHDRLATLKRAPFEAYYYGSEFRALTELLHKTGFFFPLGALLALLGSRVRAVLPMPGAVVHIAALTVIAGTAAAIEAGQVFLPTKNADATDWLLEVLGGLAGY
;
A
#
# COMPACT_ATOMS: atom_id res chain seq x y z
N SER A 1 -7.10 29.51 21.92
CA SER A 1 -6.89 30.75 21.15
C SER A 1 -8.13 31.07 20.31
N LEU A 2 -8.29 32.33 19.86
CA LEU A 2 -9.39 32.74 18.98
C LEU A 2 -9.45 31.86 17.71
N ALA A 3 -8.30 31.56 17.13
CA ALA A 3 -8.20 30.69 15.95
C ALA A 3 -8.79 29.28 16.20
N SER A 4 -8.52 28.69 17.36
CA SER A 4 -9.06 27.35 17.70
C SER A 4 -10.58 27.38 17.89
N PHE A 5 -11.10 28.50 18.43
CA PHE A 5 -12.56 28.69 18.54
C PHE A 5 -13.21 28.83 17.16
N ILE A 6 -12.61 29.60 16.26
CA ILE A 6 -13.09 29.74 14.87
C ILE A 6 -13.08 28.39 14.14
N VAL A 7 -12.00 27.62 14.30
CA VAL A 7 -11.90 26.29 13.70
C VAL A 7 -12.97 25.34 14.24
N LEU A 8 -13.16 25.31 15.59
CA LEU A 8 -14.18 24.48 16.19
C LEU A 8 -15.59 24.86 15.72
N ALA A 9 -15.91 26.17 15.74
CA ALA A 9 -17.19 26.66 15.25
C ALA A 9 -17.39 26.28 13.76
N GLY A 10 -16.36 26.46 12.94
CA GLY A 10 -16.39 26.06 11.54
C GLY A 10 -16.65 24.55 11.34
N CYS A 11 -15.99 23.70 12.12
CA CYS A 11 -16.22 22.25 12.08
C CYS A 11 -17.66 21.89 12.47
N VAL A 12 -18.17 22.45 13.57
CA VAL A 12 -19.55 22.20 14.02
C VAL A 12 -20.58 22.68 12.98
N VAL A 13 -20.39 23.86 12.42
CA VAL A 13 -21.27 24.38 11.35
C VAL A 13 -21.23 23.49 10.12
N SER A 14 -20.04 23.01 9.74
CA SER A 14 -19.88 22.09 8.60
C SER A 14 -20.56 20.75 8.88
N SER A 15 -20.41 20.19 10.09
CA SER A 15 -21.10 18.97 10.52
C SER A 15 -22.63 19.12 10.39
N VAL A 16 -23.18 20.21 10.95
CA VAL A 16 -24.63 20.49 10.86
C VAL A 16 -25.06 20.62 9.38
N ALA A 17 -24.28 21.31 8.56
CA ALA A 17 -24.60 21.49 7.15
C ALA A 17 -24.54 20.14 6.36
N ILE A 18 -23.59 19.26 6.68
CA ILE A 18 -23.49 17.93 6.08
C ILE A 18 -24.70 17.08 6.48
N GLU A 19 -25.00 16.98 7.78
CA GLU A 19 -26.14 16.22 8.29
C GLU A 19 -27.46 16.75 7.72
N PHE A 20 -27.63 18.07 7.64
CA PHE A 20 -28.81 18.67 7.01
C PHE A 20 -28.90 18.33 5.51
N THR A 21 -27.77 18.33 4.82
CA THR A 21 -27.73 17.95 3.39
C THR A 21 -28.08 16.48 3.20
N GLN A 22 -27.70 15.59 4.11
CA GLN A 22 -28.03 14.16 4.05
C GLN A 22 -29.53 13.88 4.09
N VAL A 23 -30.36 14.77 4.64
CA VAL A 23 -31.83 14.66 4.61
C VAL A 23 -32.36 14.51 3.18
N PHE A 24 -31.67 15.09 2.19
CA PHE A 24 -32.07 15.05 0.78
C PHE A 24 -31.58 13.78 0.03
N PHE A 25 -30.84 12.91 0.72
CA PHE A 25 -30.30 11.67 0.12
C PHE A 25 -30.94 10.43 0.77
N PRO A 26 -31.94 9.79 0.13
CA PRO A 26 -32.73 8.71 0.72
C PRO A 26 -31.94 7.54 1.34
N PRO A 27 -30.75 7.14 0.84
CA PRO A 27 -29.99 6.05 1.46
C PRO A 27 -29.18 6.49 2.70
N ARG A 28 -29.18 7.77 3.06
CA ARG A 28 -28.46 8.30 4.23
C ARG A 28 -29.41 8.51 5.41
N THR A 29 -28.91 8.18 6.59
CA THR A 29 -29.60 8.42 7.86
C THR A 29 -28.96 9.57 8.60
N VAL A 30 -29.75 10.59 8.97
CA VAL A 30 -29.30 11.70 9.80
C VAL A 30 -29.26 11.27 11.26
N SER A 31 -28.14 11.46 11.92
CA SER A 31 -27.91 11.00 13.29
C SER A 31 -27.33 12.08 14.17
N MET A 32 -27.94 12.30 15.33
CA MET A 32 -27.35 13.17 16.37
C MET A 32 -26.03 12.61 16.91
N ASN A 33 -25.83 11.28 16.84
CA ASN A 33 -24.60 10.65 17.26
C ASN A 33 -23.42 11.03 16.35
N ASP A 34 -23.69 11.19 15.03
CA ASP A 34 -22.67 11.59 14.07
C ASP A 34 -22.23 13.02 14.34
N LEU A 35 -23.17 13.92 14.60
CA LEU A 35 -22.86 15.30 14.98
C LEU A 35 -22.00 15.39 16.26
N VAL A 36 -22.32 14.57 17.27
CA VAL A 36 -21.51 14.49 18.50
C VAL A 36 -20.12 13.92 18.22
N ALA A 37 -20.03 12.84 17.43
CA ALA A 37 -18.76 12.19 17.09
C ALA A 37 -17.84 13.13 16.30
N GLU A 38 -18.38 13.85 15.29
CA GLU A 38 -17.63 14.83 14.49
C GLU A 38 -17.17 16.03 15.34
N SER A 39 -18.02 16.52 16.26
CA SER A 39 -17.65 17.58 17.18
C SER A 39 -16.53 17.17 18.15
N LEU A 40 -16.59 15.94 18.68
CA LEU A 40 -15.53 15.38 19.50
C LEU A 40 -14.24 15.18 18.69
N GLY A 41 -14.34 14.71 17.45
CA GLY A 41 -13.22 14.59 16.52
C GLY A 41 -12.54 15.95 16.27
N ALA A 42 -13.32 17.02 16.11
CA ALA A 42 -12.79 18.37 15.95
C ALA A 42 -12.03 18.85 17.20
N ILE A 43 -12.56 18.60 18.40
CA ILE A 43 -11.87 18.93 19.66
C ILE A 43 -10.55 18.16 19.77
N ILE A 44 -10.58 16.84 19.55
CA ILE A 44 -9.39 15.99 19.57
C ILE A 44 -8.36 16.49 18.55
N GLY A 45 -8.79 16.82 17.32
CA GLY A 45 -7.94 17.38 16.28
C GLY A 45 -7.25 18.69 16.69
N ILE A 46 -7.97 19.59 17.36
CA ILE A 46 -7.40 20.85 17.89
C ILE A 46 -6.38 20.57 18.99
N VAL A 47 -6.65 19.66 19.90
CA VAL A 47 -5.70 19.27 20.96
C VAL A 47 -4.45 18.64 20.38
N LEU A 48 -4.60 17.74 19.43
CA LEU A 48 -3.48 17.14 18.70
C LEU A 48 -2.66 18.20 17.94
N TRP A 49 -3.33 19.16 17.32
CA TRP A 49 -2.66 20.27 16.65
C TRP A 49 -1.81 21.13 17.60
N TRP A 50 -2.30 21.42 18.79
CA TRP A 50 -1.55 22.17 19.79
C TRP A 50 -0.31 21.43 20.28
N THR A 51 -0.36 20.10 20.36
CA THR A 51 0.75 19.27 20.85
C THR A 51 1.75 18.88 19.76
N THR A 52 1.28 18.68 18.53
CA THR A 52 2.08 18.10 17.44
C THR A 52 2.15 18.97 16.19
N GLY A 53 1.28 19.96 16.03
CA GLY A 53 1.11 20.73 14.80
C GLY A 53 2.41 21.41 14.31
N GLN A 54 3.17 22.03 15.24
CA GLN A 54 4.45 22.66 14.89
C GLN A 54 5.48 21.62 14.42
N LYS A 55 5.49 20.42 15.02
CA LYS A 55 6.36 19.31 14.59
C LYS A 55 5.93 18.79 13.22
N PHE A 56 4.63 18.75 12.96
CA PHE A 56 4.07 18.34 11.67
C PHE A 56 4.39 19.34 10.56
N ILE A 57 4.24 20.66 10.81
CA ILE A 57 4.65 21.70 9.85
C ILE A 57 6.17 21.63 9.60
N ALA A 58 6.97 21.52 10.65
CA ALA A 58 8.42 21.40 10.52
C ALA A 58 8.80 20.11 9.74
N TRP A 59 8.06 19.02 9.92
CA TRP A 59 8.24 17.79 9.17
C TRP A 59 7.92 17.98 7.68
N ILE A 60 6.77 18.56 7.32
CA ILE A 60 6.38 18.82 5.92
C ILE A 60 7.36 19.79 5.24
N SER A 61 7.70 20.91 5.90
CA SER A 61 8.63 21.87 5.35
C SER A 61 10.06 21.30 5.23
N GLY A 62 10.46 20.46 6.18
CA GLY A 62 11.70 19.71 6.15
C GLY A 62 11.76 18.72 4.98
N TRP A 63 10.65 18.14 4.57
CA TRP A 63 10.59 17.26 3.40
C TRP A 63 10.96 17.99 2.11
N ALA A 64 10.37 19.16 1.87
CA ALA A 64 10.69 19.98 0.71
C ALA A 64 12.15 20.48 0.72
N ALA A 65 12.75 20.62 1.91
CA ALA A 65 14.14 21.04 2.11
C ALA A 65 15.13 19.85 2.18
N ALA A 66 14.66 18.62 2.31
CA ALA A 66 15.50 17.44 2.47
C ALA A 66 16.27 17.13 1.18
N ARG A 67 17.53 17.58 1.13
CA ARG A 67 18.45 17.34 -0.01
C ARG A 67 19.37 16.16 0.22
N THR A 68 19.38 15.58 1.42
CA THR A 68 20.21 14.42 1.74
C THR A 68 19.44 13.13 1.51
N ARG A 69 20.13 12.10 0.98
CA ARG A 69 19.53 10.79 0.74
C ARG A 69 18.92 10.18 2.01
N ILE A 70 19.59 10.31 3.14
CA ILE A 70 19.11 9.79 4.43
C ILE A 70 17.84 10.52 4.86
N GLY A 71 17.80 11.86 4.70
CA GLY A 71 16.61 12.65 5.00
C GLY A 71 15.40 12.21 4.15
N THR A 72 15.58 12.13 2.84
CA THR A 72 14.52 11.70 1.91
C THR A 72 14.00 10.30 2.24
N THR A 73 14.88 9.32 2.50
CA THR A 73 14.46 7.96 2.86
C THR A 73 13.74 7.90 4.21
N ALA A 74 14.10 8.74 5.18
CA ALA A 74 13.39 8.83 6.46
C ALA A 74 11.97 9.36 6.30
N TYR A 75 11.76 10.37 5.45
CA TYR A 75 10.42 10.88 5.15
C TYR A 75 9.57 9.86 4.39
N LEU A 76 10.15 9.19 3.39
CA LEU A 76 9.47 8.11 2.67
C LEU A 76 9.07 6.96 3.61
N LEU A 77 9.95 6.59 4.55
CA LEU A 77 9.64 5.60 5.57
C LEU A 77 8.44 6.04 6.41
N THR A 78 8.45 7.29 6.91
CA THR A 78 7.35 7.77 7.76
C THR A 78 6.03 7.81 7.01
N ALA A 79 6.03 8.30 5.76
CA ALA A 79 4.84 8.32 4.90
C ALA A 79 4.34 6.90 4.62
N TYR A 80 5.26 5.98 4.28
CA TYR A 80 4.92 4.59 4.03
C TYR A 80 4.35 3.89 5.27
N MET A 81 4.96 4.09 6.46
CA MET A 81 4.45 3.52 7.70
C MET A 81 3.06 4.08 8.06
N ALA A 82 2.84 5.39 7.89
CA ALA A 82 1.52 5.99 8.09
C ALA A 82 0.47 5.35 7.16
N LEU A 83 0.84 5.07 5.91
CA LEU A 83 -0.03 4.41 4.94
C LEU A 83 -0.31 2.95 5.33
N VAL A 84 0.70 2.20 5.77
CA VAL A 84 0.55 0.81 6.24
C VAL A 84 -0.35 0.75 7.48
N PHE A 85 -0.15 1.65 8.46
CA PHE A 85 -1.02 1.73 9.63
C PHE A 85 -2.46 2.09 9.25
N GLY A 86 -2.63 3.13 8.42
CA GLY A 86 -3.96 3.53 7.92
C GLY A 86 -4.67 2.38 7.22
N TYR A 87 -4.02 1.76 6.24
CA TYR A 87 -4.58 0.63 5.49
C TYR A 87 -5.01 -0.54 6.38
N ASN A 88 -4.20 -0.90 7.36
CA ASN A 88 -4.48 -2.05 8.23
C ASN A 88 -5.53 -1.76 9.31
N LEU A 89 -5.70 -0.50 9.73
CA LEU A 89 -6.66 -0.12 10.76
C LEU A 89 -8.01 0.37 10.21
N MET A 90 -8.09 0.71 8.92
CA MET A 90 -9.38 1.06 8.32
C MET A 90 -10.30 -0.18 8.22
N PRO A 91 -11.64 -0.04 8.37
CA PRO A 91 -12.42 1.19 8.33
C PRO A 91 -12.52 1.95 9.66
N LEU A 92 -11.78 1.60 10.71
CA LEU A 92 -11.80 2.24 12.02
C LEU A 92 -13.16 2.12 12.75
N ASP A 93 -13.88 1.03 12.51
CA ASP A 93 -15.07 0.63 13.28
C ASP A 93 -14.65 0.15 14.67
N LEU A 94 -14.27 1.15 15.49
CA LEU A 94 -13.67 0.91 16.80
C LEU A 94 -14.68 0.34 17.79
N THR A 95 -14.28 -0.74 18.47
CA THR A 95 -15.01 -1.31 19.59
C THR A 95 -14.13 -1.36 20.84
N ILE A 96 -14.68 -0.92 21.98
CA ILE A 96 -14.05 -1.00 23.30
C ILE A 96 -14.84 -1.99 24.17
N SER A 97 -15.99 -2.45 23.68
CA SER A 97 -16.86 -3.36 24.41
C SER A 97 -16.25 -4.76 24.52
N VAL A 98 -16.07 -5.23 25.76
CA VAL A 98 -15.60 -6.60 26.04
C VAL A 98 -16.51 -7.65 25.40
N VAL A 99 -17.83 -7.36 25.32
CA VAL A 99 -18.82 -8.24 24.70
C VAL A 99 -18.57 -8.37 23.20
N GLU A 100 -18.29 -7.28 22.51
CA GLU A 100 -17.99 -7.30 21.07
C GLU A 100 -16.65 -7.98 20.76
N ILE A 101 -15.64 -7.80 21.61
CA ILE A 101 -14.36 -8.53 21.50
C ILE A 101 -14.62 -10.04 21.69
N TRP A 102 -15.50 -10.42 22.61
CA TRP A 102 -15.90 -11.82 22.79
C TRP A 102 -16.65 -12.37 21.57
N HIS A 103 -17.58 -11.60 20.99
CA HIS A 103 -18.24 -11.96 19.73
C HIS A 103 -17.25 -12.14 18.60
N LYS A 104 -16.28 -11.22 18.48
CA LYS A 104 -15.19 -11.31 17.50
C LYS A 104 -14.38 -12.61 17.63
N TRP A 105 -14.15 -13.07 18.88
CA TRP A 105 -13.53 -14.37 19.14
C TRP A 105 -14.43 -15.52 18.65
N GLY A 106 -15.71 -15.47 18.99
CA GLY A 106 -16.70 -16.49 18.58
C GLY A 106 -16.89 -16.58 17.06
N GLU A 107 -16.75 -15.45 16.35
CA GLU A 107 -16.78 -15.36 14.88
C GLU A 107 -15.48 -15.85 14.20
N GLY A 108 -14.47 -16.28 14.96
CA GLY A 108 -13.18 -16.72 14.40
C GLY A 108 -12.32 -15.60 13.83
N LYS A 109 -12.56 -14.35 14.21
CA LYS A 109 -11.75 -13.19 13.79
C LYS A 109 -10.47 -12.99 14.64
N LEU A 110 -10.23 -13.83 15.65
CA LEU A 110 -9.03 -13.85 16.46
C LEU A 110 -8.26 -15.16 16.22
N LEU A 111 -7.28 -15.12 15.33
CA LEU A 111 -6.49 -16.27 14.92
C LEU A 111 -5.14 -16.26 15.66
N LEU A 112 -5.13 -16.77 16.89
CA LEU A 112 -3.91 -16.82 17.71
C LEU A 112 -2.97 -17.95 17.31
N VAL A 113 -3.48 -19.01 16.67
CA VAL A 113 -2.64 -20.10 16.15
C VAL A 113 -2.13 -19.68 14.78
N PRO A 114 -0.81 -19.62 14.56
CA PRO A 114 -0.27 -19.26 13.25
C PRO A 114 -0.75 -20.21 12.16
N PHE A 115 -1.05 -19.66 10.98
CA PHE A 115 -1.51 -20.39 9.79
C PHE A 115 -2.83 -21.16 9.95
N SER A 116 -3.65 -20.82 10.96
CA SER A 116 -4.95 -21.44 11.19
C SER A 116 -6.08 -20.83 10.33
N ALA A 117 -5.82 -19.79 9.57
CA ALA A 117 -6.80 -19.19 8.68
C ALA A 117 -7.25 -20.21 7.61
N THR A 118 -8.57 -20.30 7.41
CA THR A 118 -9.16 -21.16 6.38
C THR A 118 -9.35 -20.35 5.10
N TYR A 119 -8.86 -20.88 4.00
CA TYR A 119 -8.97 -20.29 2.67
C TYR A 119 -9.81 -21.17 1.77
N LYS A 120 -10.55 -20.57 0.84
CA LYS A 120 -11.39 -21.32 -0.11
C LYS A 120 -10.56 -22.15 -1.10
N SER A 121 -9.32 -21.74 -1.35
CA SER A 121 -8.40 -22.43 -2.25
C SER A 121 -6.94 -22.19 -1.86
N GLY A 122 -6.04 -23.07 -2.33
CA GLY A 122 -4.61 -22.91 -2.13
C GLY A 122 -4.05 -21.63 -2.79
N ALA A 123 -4.64 -21.18 -3.89
CA ALA A 123 -4.21 -19.95 -4.55
C ALA A 123 -4.61 -18.69 -3.75
N GLU A 124 -5.80 -18.68 -3.12
CA GLU A 124 -6.20 -17.62 -2.19
C GLU A 124 -5.25 -17.55 -0.99
N GLN A 125 -4.85 -18.70 -0.47
CA GLN A 125 -3.86 -18.78 0.60
C GLN A 125 -2.52 -18.19 0.18
N ILE A 126 -1.99 -18.58 -0.98
CA ILE A 126 -0.72 -18.05 -1.51
C ILE A 126 -0.81 -16.54 -1.72
N TYR A 127 -1.93 -16.06 -2.30
CA TYR A 127 -2.17 -14.64 -2.49
C TYR A 127 -2.14 -13.85 -1.17
N ALA A 128 -2.88 -14.31 -0.16
CA ALA A 128 -2.92 -13.69 1.15
C ALA A 128 -1.53 -13.63 1.79
N LEU A 129 -0.83 -14.78 1.86
CA LEU A 129 0.51 -14.86 2.44
C LEU A 129 1.53 -13.97 1.72
N LEU A 130 1.47 -13.90 0.38
CA LEU A 130 2.35 -13.04 -0.41
C LEU A 130 2.05 -11.56 -0.15
N SER A 131 0.78 -11.16 -0.18
CA SER A 131 0.36 -9.77 0.05
C SER A 131 0.79 -9.27 1.42
N ASP A 132 0.55 -10.07 2.46
CA ASP A 132 0.91 -9.75 3.85
C ASP A 132 2.43 -9.73 4.07
N THR A 133 3.19 -10.49 3.29
CA THR A 133 4.66 -10.44 3.32
C THR A 133 5.21 -9.21 2.59
N ILE A 134 4.70 -8.95 1.39
CA ILE A 134 5.24 -7.93 0.48
C ILE A 134 5.09 -6.52 1.07
N ILE A 135 4.01 -6.24 1.79
CA ILE A 135 3.77 -4.92 2.40
C ILE A 135 4.89 -4.51 3.39
N TRP A 136 5.61 -5.45 3.98
CA TRP A 136 6.68 -5.16 4.92
C TRP A 136 8.07 -5.02 4.29
N VAL A 137 8.24 -5.45 3.04
CA VAL A 137 9.52 -5.34 2.32
C VAL A 137 9.97 -3.88 2.15
N PRO A 138 9.13 -2.95 1.62
CA PRO A 138 9.50 -1.54 1.51
C PRO A 138 9.75 -0.89 2.87
N ALA A 139 8.98 -1.23 3.91
CA ALA A 139 9.16 -0.71 5.26
C ALA A 139 10.58 -0.99 5.77
N ALA A 140 11.01 -2.25 5.71
CA ALA A 140 12.33 -2.66 6.18
C ALA A 140 13.45 -2.12 5.29
N LEU A 141 13.25 -2.09 3.97
CA LEU A 141 14.19 -1.51 3.01
C LEU A 141 14.46 -0.03 3.34
N LEU A 142 13.39 0.78 3.40
CA LEU A 142 13.48 2.21 3.71
C LEU A 142 14.09 2.45 5.09
N TRP A 143 13.70 1.65 6.09
CA TRP A 143 14.26 1.76 7.44
C TRP A 143 15.75 1.48 7.48
N LYS A 144 16.19 0.47 6.73
CA LYS A 144 17.61 0.13 6.64
C LYS A 144 18.41 1.18 5.89
N LEU A 145 17.85 1.82 4.87
CA LEU A 145 18.45 2.91 4.13
C LEU A 145 18.48 4.23 4.93
N ALA A 146 17.44 4.48 5.74
CA ALA A 146 17.32 5.68 6.57
C ALA A 146 18.15 5.62 7.86
N SER A 147 18.67 4.44 8.25
CA SER A 147 19.37 4.28 9.52
C SER A 147 20.64 3.44 9.42
N THR A 148 21.58 3.72 10.34
CA THR A 148 22.83 2.95 10.50
C THR A 148 22.65 1.70 11.37
N ARG A 149 21.46 1.41 11.83
CA ARG A 149 21.14 0.29 12.74
C ARG A 149 21.48 -1.07 12.12
N SER A 150 21.72 -2.06 13.00
CA SER A 150 21.94 -3.45 12.56
C SER A 150 20.73 -4.01 11.82
N ALA A 151 20.94 -5.03 11.00
CA ALA A 151 19.87 -5.73 10.28
C ALA A 151 18.80 -6.26 11.25
N THR A 152 19.24 -6.93 12.31
CA THR A 152 18.37 -7.48 13.36
C THR A 152 17.53 -6.39 14.03
N ALA A 153 18.12 -5.23 14.36
CA ALA A 153 17.38 -4.14 14.99
C ALA A 153 16.30 -3.56 14.07
N VAL A 154 16.48 -3.54 12.75
CA VAL A 154 15.46 -3.13 11.78
C VAL A 154 14.34 -4.16 11.71
N VAL A 155 14.68 -5.45 11.58
CA VAL A 155 13.68 -6.53 11.56
C VAL A 155 12.83 -6.50 12.82
N LEU A 156 13.44 -6.42 14.01
CA LEU A 156 12.70 -6.36 15.28
C LEU A 156 11.74 -5.16 15.37
N ARG A 157 12.12 -4.00 14.82
CA ARG A 157 11.24 -2.83 14.80
C ARG A 157 10.05 -3.01 13.87
N VAL A 158 10.27 -3.58 12.70
CA VAL A 158 9.18 -3.89 11.76
C VAL A 158 8.22 -4.91 12.39
N VAL A 159 8.75 -5.96 13.02
CA VAL A 159 7.95 -6.94 13.77
C VAL A 159 7.17 -6.29 14.90
N ALA A 160 7.78 -5.37 15.65
CA ALA A 160 7.09 -4.62 16.70
C ALA A 160 5.96 -3.73 16.14
N CYS A 161 6.16 -3.10 14.97
CA CYS A 161 5.10 -2.35 14.30
C CYS A 161 3.97 -3.27 13.84
N ALA A 162 4.28 -4.44 13.28
CA ALA A 162 3.28 -5.42 12.89
C ALA A 162 2.49 -5.94 14.11
N ALA A 163 3.17 -6.28 15.20
CA ALA A 163 2.53 -6.69 16.44
C ALA A 163 1.63 -5.58 17.04
N LEU A 164 2.06 -4.31 16.94
CA LEU A 164 1.24 -3.18 17.35
C LEU A 164 -0.01 -3.03 16.47
N ILE A 165 0.10 -3.21 15.16
CA ILE A 165 -1.06 -3.20 14.26
C ILE A 165 -2.03 -4.33 14.63
N GLU A 166 -1.55 -5.56 14.81
CA GLU A 166 -2.39 -6.69 15.21
C GLU A 166 -3.07 -6.45 16.56
N PHE A 167 -2.34 -5.84 17.53
CA PHE A 167 -2.91 -5.44 18.81
C PHE A 167 -4.02 -4.38 18.63
N LEU A 168 -3.79 -3.35 17.81
CA LEU A 168 -4.80 -2.32 17.54
C LEU A 168 -6.00 -2.88 16.78
N GLN A 169 -5.80 -3.86 15.90
CA GLN A 169 -6.88 -4.54 15.19
C GLN A 169 -7.82 -5.34 16.10
N LEU A 170 -7.41 -5.67 17.33
CA LEU A 170 -8.34 -6.22 18.33
C LEU A 170 -9.53 -5.29 18.57
N PHE A 171 -9.28 -3.98 18.49
CA PHE A 171 -10.28 -2.93 18.71
C PHE A 171 -10.97 -2.47 17.44
N VAL A 172 -10.68 -3.04 16.27
CA VAL A 172 -11.36 -2.77 15.01
C VAL A 172 -12.23 -3.99 14.67
N TYR A 173 -13.56 -3.85 14.75
CA TYR A 173 -14.48 -5.00 14.71
C TYR A 173 -14.44 -5.77 13.40
N SER A 174 -14.35 -5.08 12.27
CA SER A 174 -14.33 -5.71 10.94
C SER A 174 -13.01 -6.41 10.59
N ARG A 175 -11.92 -6.10 11.32
CA ARG A 175 -10.60 -6.67 11.03
C ARG A 175 -10.40 -8.03 11.71
N VAL A 176 -9.68 -8.90 11.02
CA VAL A 176 -9.19 -10.18 11.57
C VAL A 176 -7.80 -9.95 12.14
N THR A 177 -7.60 -10.33 13.39
CA THR A 177 -6.30 -10.30 14.06
C THR A 177 -5.65 -11.68 13.95
N ALA A 178 -4.47 -11.76 13.36
CA ALA A 178 -3.78 -13.03 13.12
C ALA A 178 -2.29 -12.99 13.46
N THR A 179 -1.84 -13.88 14.31
CA THR A 179 -0.41 -14.03 14.65
C THR A 179 0.45 -14.33 13.42
N THR A 180 -0.14 -14.95 12.40
CA THR A 180 0.51 -15.20 11.10
C THR A 180 1.10 -13.93 10.49
N ASN A 181 0.38 -12.80 10.55
CA ASN A 181 0.80 -11.54 9.95
C ASN A 181 2.10 -11.00 10.56
N VAL A 182 2.31 -11.22 11.87
CA VAL A 182 3.55 -10.86 12.56
C VAL A 182 4.73 -11.69 12.06
N ILE A 183 4.50 -12.98 11.79
CA ILE A 183 5.52 -13.88 11.23
C ILE A 183 5.85 -13.46 9.79
N LEU A 184 4.83 -13.19 8.97
CA LEU A 184 5.00 -12.74 7.60
C LEU A 184 5.71 -11.38 7.53
N ALA A 185 5.47 -10.50 8.50
CA ALA A 185 6.20 -9.25 8.63
C ALA A 185 7.70 -9.48 8.92
N ALA A 186 8.04 -10.48 9.71
CA ALA A 186 9.45 -10.84 9.94
C ALA A 186 10.13 -11.36 8.66
N VAL A 187 9.42 -12.15 7.86
CA VAL A 187 9.89 -12.64 6.55
C VAL A 187 10.08 -11.47 5.59
N GLY A 188 9.06 -10.62 5.41
CA GLY A 188 9.11 -9.44 4.55
C GLY A 188 10.20 -8.45 4.97
N ALA A 189 10.35 -8.22 6.28
CA ALA A 189 11.42 -7.37 6.82
C ALA A 189 12.81 -7.92 6.53
N THR A 190 12.99 -9.25 6.62
CA THR A 190 14.27 -9.88 6.30
C THR A 190 14.61 -9.70 4.82
N ILE A 191 13.65 -9.93 3.93
CA ILE A 191 13.79 -9.68 2.48
C ILE A 191 14.16 -8.20 2.24
N GLY A 192 13.44 -7.25 2.85
CA GLY A 192 13.69 -5.81 2.69
C GLY A 192 15.09 -5.39 3.15
N VAL A 193 15.56 -5.91 4.28
CA VAL A 193 16.93 -5.66 4.77
C VAL A 193 17.98 -6.27 3.84
N LEU A 194 17.75 -7.45 3.29
CA LEU A 194 18.64 -8.06 2.30
C LEU A 194 18.68 -7.24 1.01
N CYS A 195 17.54 -6.77 0.52
CA CYS A 195 17.45 -5.87 -0.63
C CYS A 195 18.19 -4.56 -0.41
N ALA A 196 18.22 -4.02 0.82
CA ALA A 196 18.89 -2.77 1.14
C ALA A 196 20.39 -2.79 0.83
N ARG A 197 21.03 -3.96 0.83
CA ARG A 197 22.44 -4.11 0.46
C ARG A 197 22.71 -3.69 -0.99
N TRP A 198 21.73 -3.87 -1.86
CA TRP A 198 21.83 -3.55 -3.29
C TRP A 198 21.67 -2.05 -3.60
N PHE A 199 21.01 -1.32 -2.70
CA PHE A 199 20.73 0.10 -2.84
C PHE A 199 21.78 0.99 -2.13
N ARG A 200 22.71 0.42 -1.35
CA ARG A 200 23.77 1.21 -0.74
C ARG A 200 24.83 1.60 -1.78
N PRO A 201 25.18 2.87 -1.93
CA PRO A 201 26.33 3.25 -2.73
C PRO A 201 27.59 2.65 -2.10
N ALA A 202 28.52 2.21 -2.92
CA ALA A 202 29.88 1.97 -2.46
C ALA A 202 30.41 3.33 -1.95
N SER A 203 30.72 3.43 -0.66
CA SER A 203 31.36 4.61 -0.09
C SER A 203 32.76 4.72 -0.72
N ASP A 204 33.01 5.84 -1.42
CA ASP A 204 34.24 6.07 -2.20
C ASP A 204 35.54 6.05 -1.38
N GLY A 205 35.50 5.83 -0.07
CA GLY A 205 36.68 5.78 0.80
C GLY A 205 36.99 4.45 1.49
N ALA A 206 36.05 3.48 1.49
CA ALA A 206 36.24 2.18 2.18
C ALA A 206 36.45 1.01 1.21
N ALA A 207 36.43 1.27 -0.10
CA ALA A 207 36.52 0.24 -1.14
C ALA A 207 37.94 -0.35 -1.31
N ALA A 208 38.94 0.19 -0.65
CA ALA A 208 40.31 -0.27 -0.82
C ALA A 208 40.67 -1.47 0.10
N ASN A 209 39.98 -1.72 1.22
CA ASN A 209 40.43 -2.70 2.22
C ASN A 209 39.32 -3.62 2.82
N THR A 210 38.08 -3.51 2.40
CA THR A 210 37.05 -4.49 2.76
C THR A 210 36.34 -4.92 1.48
N GLY A 211 36.45 -6.21 1.11
CA GLY A 211 35.90 -6.76 -0.12
C GLY A 211 34.50 -6.24 -0.38
N ALA A 212 34.36 -5.30 -1.29
CA ALA A 212 33.07 -4.75 -1.72
C ALA A 212 32.20 -5.93 -2.13
N ALA A 213 31.04 -6.09 -1.47
CA ALA A 213 30.13 -7.15 -1.85
C ALA A 213 29.88 -7.06 -3.36
N PRO A 214 30.07 -8.14 -4.11
CA PRO A 214 29.96 -8.13 -5.57
C PRO A 214 28.58 -7.57 -5.93
N ARG A 215 28.55 -6.58 -6.83
CA ARG A 215 27.29 -6.05 -7.34
C ARG A 215 26.51 -7.20 -7.96
N PRO A 216 25.23 -7.40 -7.62
CA PRO A 216 24.45 -8.52 -8.17
C PRO A 216 24.51 -8.47 -9.70
N PRO A 217 24.66 -9.62 -10.35
CA PRO A 217 24.75 -9.71 -11.82
C PRO A 217 23.43 -9.19 -12.43
N THR A 218 23.50 -8.63 -13.63
CA THR A 218 22.33 -8.13 -14.37
C THR A 218 21.24 -9.21 -14.49
N LEU A 219 21.65 -10.48 -14.61
CA LEU A 219 20.75 -11.64 -14.65
C LEU A 219 19.83 -11.72 -13.44
N LEU A 220 20.32 -11.36 -12.23
CA LEU A 220 19.47 -11.35 -11.03
C LEU A 220 18.35 -10.31 -11.10
N TRP A 221 18.61 -9.15 -11.70
CA TRP A 221 17.59 -8.12 -11.90
C TRP A 221 16.57 -8.51 -12.94
N ILE A 222 16.99 -9.19 -14.00
CA ILE A 222 16.10 -9.77 -15.00
C ILE A 222 15.24 -10.86 -14.36
N ALA A 223 15.84 -11.74 -13.55
CA ALA A 223 15.10 -12.78 -12.83
C ALA A 223 14.11 -12.19 -11.81
N ALA A 224 14.50 -11.11 -11.10
CA ALA A 224 13.61 -10.40 -10.18
C ALA A 224 12.45 -9.74 -10.94
N LEU A 225 12.71 -9.13 -12.08
CA LEU A 225 11.66 -8.56 -12.95
C LEU A 225 10.70 -9.65 -13.45
N GLY A 226 11.23 -10.76 -13.98
CA GLY A 226 10.44 -11.91 -14.42
C GLY A 226 9.60 -12.51 -13.30
N GLY A 227 10.21 -12.71 -12.11
CA GLY A 227 9.51 -13.19 -10.92
C GLY A 227 8.39 -12.22 -10.48
N TRP A 228 8.62 -10.91 -10.57
CA TRP A 228 7.58 -9.92 -10.24
C TRP A 228 6.44 -9.91 -11.23
N LEU A 229 6.71 -10.07 -12.54
CA LEU A 229 5.67 -10.21 -13.57
C LEU A 229 4.79 -11.45 -13.31
N VAL A 230 5.40 -12.56 -12.86
CA VAL A 230 4.64 -13.75 -12.44
C VAL A 230 3.77 -13.44 -11.21
N VAL A 231 4.29 -12.71 -10.22
CA VAL A 231 3.49 -12.28 -9.06
C VAL A 231 2.29 -11.44 -9.50
N LEU A 232 2.49 -10.47 -10.41
CA LEU A 232 1.39 -9.67 -10.96
C LEU A 232 0.34 -10.55 -11.65
N ALA A 233 0.76 -11.48 -12.50
CA ALA A 233 -0.16 -12.40 -13.17
C ALA A 233 -0.94 -13.26 -12.17
N VAL A 234 -0.28 -13.79 -11.12
CA VAL A 234 -0.94 -14.59 -10.08
C VAL A 234 -1.93 -13.74 -9.29
N VAL A 235 -1.56 -12.53 -8.88
CA VAL A 235 -2.42 -11.64 -8.08
C VAL A 235 -3.67 -11.18 -8.84
N PHE A 236 -3.48 -10.77 -10.10
CA PHE A 236 -4.54 -10.12 -10.87
C PHE A 236 -5.40 -11.09 -11.67
N TRP A 237 -4.88 -12.26 -12.06
CA TRP A 237 -5.63 -13.26 -12.82
C TRP A 237 -6.21 -14.41 -11.99
N TYR A 238 -5.89 -14.45 -10.69
CA TYR A 238 -6.54 -15.44 -9.82
C TYR A 238 -8.07 -15.23 -9.84
N PRO A 239 -8.91 -16.28 -9.99
CA PRO A 239 -8.66 -17.73 -9.84
C PRO A 239 -8.28 -18.49 -11.12
N PHE A 240 -7.92 -17.83 -12.22
CA PHE A 240 -7.51 -18.43 -13.49
C PHE A 240 -8.62 -19.20 -14.22
N ASP A 241 -9.87 -18.88 -13.94
CA ASP A 241 -11.07 -19.48 -14.58
C ASP A 241 -11.39 -18.81 -15.93
N PHE A 242 -10.44 -18.83 -16.85
CA PHE A 242 -10.55 -18.17 -18.15
C PHE A 242 -11.68 -18.73 -18.99
N ARG A 243 -12.55 -17.85 -19.49
CA ARG A 243 -13.62 -18.15 -20.46
C ARG A 243 -13.34 -17.46 -21.78
N THR A 244 -13.45 -18.23 -22.85
CA THR A 244 -13.14 -17.76 -24.22
C THR A 244 -14.38 -17.73 -25.14
N ASP A 245 -15.57 -17.95 -24.59
CA ASP A 245 -16.76 -17.89 -25.40
C ASP A 245 -17.04 -16.43 -25.87
N TRP A 246 -17.34 -16.27 -27.15
CA TRP A 246 -17.38 -14.96 -27.79
C TRP A 246 -18.47 -14.04 -27.22
N GLY A 247 -19.62 -14.56 -26.85
CA GLY A 247 -20.68 -13.76 -26.24
C GLY A 247 -20.23 -13.12 -24.95
N PHE A 248 -19.64 -13.93 -24.04
CA PHE A 248 -19.08 -13.45 -22.78
C PHE A 248 -17.99 -12.40 -22.98
N VAL A 249 -17.02 -12.64 -23.87
CA VAL A 249 -15.92 -11.70 -24.15
C VAL A 249 -16.46 -10.38 -24.74
N HIS A 250 -17.43 -10.46 -25.67
CA HIS A 250 -18.02 -9.28 -26.27
C HIS A 250 -18.70 -8.36 -25.26
N ASP A 251 -19.50 -8.95 -24.35
CA ASP A 251 -20.18 -8.21 -23.29
C ASP A 251 -19.17 -7.56 -22.32
N ARG A 252 -18.07 -8.25 -22.04
CA ARG A 252 -16.99 -7.74 -21.18
C ARG A 252 -16.19 -6.61 -21.82
N LEU A 253 -15.96 -6.64 -23.11
CA LEU A 253 -15.30 -5.53 -23.83
C LEU A 253 -16.13 -4.23 -23.76
N ALA A 254 -17.45 -4.34 -23.61
CA ALA A 254 -18.30 -3.16 -23.42
C ALA A 254 -18.01 -2.44 -22.08
N THR A 255 -17.53 -3.15 -21.05
CA THR A 255 -17.18 -2.53 -19.76
C THR A 255 -15.98 -1.61 -19.84
N LEU A 256 -15.05 -1.84 -20.77
CA LEU A 256 -13.90 -0.95 -21.01
C LEU A 256 -14.28 0.43 -21.53
N LYS A 257 -15.52 0.60 -22.04
CA LYS A 257 -16.04 1.89 -22.52
C LYS A 257 -16.64 2.76 -21.42
N ARG A 258 -16.70 2.27 -20.18
CA ARG A 258 -17.19 3.06 -19.04
C ARG A 258 -16.29 4.25 -18.78
N ALA A 259 -16.88 5.32 -18.22
CA ALA A 259 -16.12 6.48 -17.83
C ALA A 259 -15.10 6.09 -16.72
N PRO A 260 -13.86 6.59 -16.78
CA PRO A 260 -12.90 6.35 -15.71
C PRO A 260 -13.49 6.75 -14.35
N PHE A 261 -13.20 5.95 -13.31
CA PHE A 261 -13.69 6.08 -11.93
C PHE A 261 -15.20 5.84 -11.70
N GLU A 262 -15.97 5.50 -12.73
CA GLU A 262 -17.40 5.21 -12.58
C GLU A 262 -17.66 4.07 -11.59
N ALA A 263 -16.90 2.98 -11.66
CA ALA A 263 -17.03 1.84 -10.77
C ALA A 263 -16.75 2.19 -9.30
N TYR A 264 -15.87 3.17 -9.07
CA TYR A 264 -15.50 3.64 -7.72
C TYR A 264 -16.57 4.55 -7.10
N TYR A 265 -17.37 5.21 -7.91
CA TYR A 265 -18.46 6.08 -7.44
C TYR A 265 -19.59 5.30 -6.77
N TYR A 266 -19.88 4.08 -7.24
CA TYR A 266 -20.96 3.23 -6.71
C TYR A 266 -20.52 2.30 -5.56
N GLY A 267 -19.24 2.30 -5.20
CA GLY A 267 -18.68 1.50 -4.10
C GLY A 267 -18.61 2.28 -2.78
N SER A 268 -18.18 1.60 -1.71
CA SER A 268 -17.78 2.31 -0.49
C SER A 268 -16.42 2.98 -0.70
N GLU A 269 -16.22 4.15 -0.08
CA GLU A 269 -14.96 4.91 -0.15
C GLU A 269 -13.77 4.05 0.32
N PHE A 270 -14.00 3.21 1.33
CA PHE A 270 -13.00 2.28 1.83
C PHE A 270 -12.58 1.26 0.77
N ARG A 271 -13.54 0.68 0.05
CA ARG A 271 -13.25 -0.27 -1.03
C ARG A 271 -12.49 0.42 -2.15
N ALA A 272 -12.94 1.61 -2.56
CA ALA A 272 -12.27 2.39 -3.60
C ALA A 272 -10.81 2.71 -3.22
N LEU A 273 -10.57 3.17 -1.98
CA LEU A 273 -9.22 3.44 -1.48
C LEU A 273 -8.36 2.17 -1.43
N THR A 274 -8.92 1.05 -0.97
CA THR A 274 -8.21 -0.22 -0.90
C THR A 274 -7.79 -0.71 -2.28
N GLU A 275 -8.69 -0.66 -3.27
CA GLU A 275 -8.41 -1.06 -4.65
C GLU A 275 -7.36 -0.14 -5.28
N LEU A 276 -7.45 1.19 -5.06
CA LEU A 276 -6.46 2.16 -5.52
C LEU A 276 -5.06 1.83 -4.97
N LEU A 277 -4.96 1.64 -3.65
CA LEU A 277 -3.68 1.32 -2.99
C LEU A 277 -3.13 -0.04 -3.44
N HIS A 278 -3.99 -1.02 -3.63
CA HIS A 278 -3.62 -2.34 -4.09
C HIS A 278 -3.03 -2.28 -5.51
N LYS A 279 -3.74 -1.66 -6.45
CA LYS A 279 -3.30 -1.57 -7.85
C LYS A 279 -2.01 -0.76 -8.00
N THR A 280 -1.97 0.45 -7.44
CA THR A 280 -0.76 1.27 -7.48
C THR A 280 0.40 0.61 -6.72
N GLY A 281 0.15 -0.02 -5.57
CA GLY A 281 1.15 -0.66 -4.74
C GLY A 281 1.82 -1.86 -5.40
N PHE A 282 1.08 -2.71 -6.11
CA PHE A 282 1.64 -3.87 -6.81
C PHE A 282 2.44 -3.51 -8.06
N PHE A 283 2.13 -2.40 -8.71
CA PHE A 283 2.89 -1.93 -9.87
C PHE A 283 4.11 -1.08 -9.52
N PHE A 284 4.18 -0.54 -8.31
CA PHE A 284 5.34 0.23 -7.84
C PHE A 284 6.68 -0.55 -7.91
N PRO A 285 6.79 -1.82 -7.45
CA PRO A 285 8.03 -2.58 -7.58
C PRO A 285 8.43 -2.87 -9.04
N LEU A 286 7.45 -3.01 -9.95
CA LEU A 286 7.75 -3.13 -11.39
C LEU A 286 8.53 -1.92 -11.88
N GLY A 287 8.05 -0.71 -11.58
CA GLY A 287 8.76 0.52 -11.93
C GLY A 287 10.15 0.61 -11.32
N ALA A 288 10.27 0.31 -10.02
CA ALA A 288 11.57 0.33 -9.33
C ALA A 288 12.58 -0.66 -9.92
N LEU A 289 12.15 -1.87 -10.28
CA LEU A 289 12.99 -2.86 -10.95
C LEU A 289 13.43 -2.39 -12.33
N LEU A 290 12.55 -1.77 -13.09
CA LEU A 290 12.88 -1.20 -14.41
C LEU A 290 13.85 -0.03 -14.30
N ALA A 291 13.73 0.85 -13.29
CA ALA A 291 14.68 1.92 -13.04
C ALA A 291 16.09 1.37 -12.75
N LEU A 292 16.16 0.34 -11.88
CA LEU A 292 17.42 -0.33 -11.54
C LEU A 292 18.04 -1.03 -12.75
N LEU A 293 17.24 -1.75 -13.52
CA LEU A 293 17.70 -2.41 -14.74
C LEU A 293 18.16 -1.40 -15.79
N GLY A 294 17.38 -0.33 -16.01
CA GLY A 294 17.70 0.75 -16.95
C GLY A 294 19.01 1.45 -16.61
N SER A 295 19.31 1.67 -15.31
CA SER A 295 20.58 2.23 -14.87
C SER A 295 21.76 1.32 -15.21
N ARG A 296 21.56 -0.02 -15.16
CA ARG A 296 22.56 -1.02 -15.52
C ARG A 296 22.79 -1.11 -17.02
N VAL A 297 21.70 -1.10 -17.79
CA VAL A 297 21.77 -1.10 -19.26
C VAL A 297 22.55 0.11 -19.76
N ARG A 298 22.29 1.30 -19.23
CA ARG A 298 23.04 2.52 -19.59
C ARG A 298 24.52 2.47 -19.18
N ALA A 299 24.87 1.74 -18.17
CA ALA A 299 26.26 1.56 -17.76
C ALA A 299 27.06 0.66 -18.71
N VAL A 300 26.37 -0.22 -19.46
CA VAL A 300 26.99 -1.20 -20.38
C VAL A 300 26.84 -0.76 -21.84
N LEU A 301 25.68 -0.20 -22.19
CA LEU A 301 25.35 0.25 -23.54
C LEU A 301 25.21 1.79 -23.57
N PRO A 302 25.91 2.50 -24.47
CA PRO A 302 25.80 3.95 -24.62
C PRO A 302 24.49 4.35 -25.30
N MET A 303 23.37 4.10 -24.61
CA MET A 303 22.03 4.43 -25.12
C MET A 303 21.57 5.78 -24.62
N PRO A 304 20.83 6.57 -25.43
CA PRO A 304 20.18 7.80 -24.98
C PRO A 304 19.25 7.52 -23.79
N GLY A 305 19.27 8.34 -22.75
CA GLY A 305 18.40 8.18 -21.59
C GLY A 305 16.92 8.11 -21.96
N ALA A 306 16.49 8.92 -22.94
CA ALA A 306 15.10 8.92 -23.44
C ALA A 306 14.65 7.55 -23.93
N VAL A 307 15.49 6.79 -24.62
CA VAL A 307 15.17 5.45 -25.11
C VAL A 307 14.89 4.50 -23.93
N VAL A 308 15.71 4.56 -22.88
CA VAL A 308 15.53 3.72 -21.70
C VAL A 308 14.24 4.09 -20.94
N HIS A 309 13.92 5.39 -20.83
CA HIS A 309 12.68 5.85 -20.20
C HIS A 309 11.45 5.44 -21.01
N ILE A 310 11.49 5.60 -22.35
CA ILE A 310 10.39 5.17 -23.23
C ILE A 310 10.18 3.64 -23.12
N ALA A 311 11.27 2.86 -23.16
CA ALA A 311 11.18 1.41 -23.01
C ALA A 311 10.56 1.00 -21.67
N ALA A 312 10.98 1.63 -20.56
CA ALA A 312 10.41 1.37 -19.25
C ALA A 312 8.91 1.72 -19.19
N LEU A 313 8.52 2.88 -19.71
CA LEU A 313 7.11 3.29 -19.80
C LEU A 313 6.29 2.30 -20.64
N THR A 314 6.83 1.87 -21.79
CA THR A 314 6.18 0.87 -22.65
C THR A 314 5.99 -0.46 -21.91
N VAL A 315 6.98 -0.91 -21.13
CA VAL A 315 6.86 -2.14 -20.35
C VAL A 315 5.80 -1.98 -19.24
N ILE A 316 5.78 -0.87 -18.52
CA ILE A 316 4.79 -0.59 -17.47
C ILE A 316 3.38 -0.60 -18.08
N ALA A 317 3.15 0.25 -19.10
CA ALA A 317 1.84 0.40 -19.73
C ALA A 317 1.38 -0.90 -20.45
N GLY A 318 2.33 -1.62 -21.07
CA GLY A 318 2.07 -2.89 -21.71
C GLY A 318 1.74 -4.01 -20.73
N THR A 319 2.41 -4.05 -19.57
CA THR A 319 2.09 -5.01 -18.52
C THR A 319 0.69 -4.73 -17.94
N ALA A 320 0.38 -3.49 -17.62
CA ALA A 320 -0.95 -3.07 -17.17
C ALA A 320 -2.04 -3.45 -18.21
N ALA A 321 -1.81 -3.15 -19.49
CA ALA A 321 -2.73 -3.53 -20.55
C ALA A 321 -2.90 -5.06 -20.69
N ALA A 322 -1.83 -5.83 -20.52
CA ALA A 322 -1.89 -7.30 -20.56
C ALA A 322 -2.68 -7.86 -19.36
N ILE A 323 -2.53 -7.28 -18.17
CA ILE A 323 -3.28 -7.66 -16.98
C ILE A 323 -4.78 -7.40 -17.22
N GLU A 324 -5.17 -6.19 -17.62
CA GLU A 324 -6.55 -5.82 -17.89
C GLU A 324 -7.15 -6.64 -19.04
N ALA A 325 -6.39 -6.86 -20.13
CA ALA A 325 -6.83 -7.72 -21.21
C ALA A 325 -7.09 -9.17 -20.76
N GLY A 326 -6.24 -9.71 -19.86
CA GLY A 326 -6.45 -11.03 -19.25
C GLY A 326 -7.72 -11.08 -18.40
N GLN A 327 -8.04 -10.00 -17.69
CA GLN A 327 -9.24 -9.91 -16.83
C GLN A 327 -10.55 -9.93 -17.64
N VAL A 328 -10.53 -9.52 -18.92
CA VAL A 328 -11.70 -9.63 -19.80
C VAL A 328 -12.19 -11.08 -19.90
N PHE A 329 -11.29 -12.06 -19.84
CA PHE A 329 -11.60 -13.48 -19.93
C PHE A 329 -11.99 -14.12 -18.59
N LEU A 330 -11.94 -13.36 -17.47
CA LEU A 330 -12.20 -13.87 -16.15
C LEU A 330 -13.59 -13.45 -15.64
N PRO A 331 -14.50 -14.39 -15.34
CA PRO A 331 -15.85 -14.08 -14.87
C PRO A 331 -15.88 -13.31 -13.54
N THR A 332 -14.91 -13.57 -12.68
CA THR A 332 -14.80 -13.00 -11.33
C THR A 332 -14.14 -11.63 -11.29
N LYS A 333 -13.53 -11.17 -12.40
CA LYS A 333 -12.82 -9.90 -12.49
C LYS A 333 -13.55 -8.95 -13.45
N ASN A 334 -13.36 -7.66 -13.27
CA ASN A 334 -13.85 -6.64 -14.19
C ASN A 334 -12.66 -5.87 -14.74
N ALA A 335 -12.46 -5.89 -16.06
CA ALA A 335 -11.49 -5.04 -16.72
C ALA A 335 -12.01 -3.60 -16.76
N ASP A 336 -11.20 -2.64 -16.32
CA ASP A 336 -11.58 -1.22 -16.26
C ASP A 336 -10.42 -0.33 -16.71
N ALA A 337 -10.73 0.70 -17.50
CA ALA A 337 -9.75 1.70 -17.92
C ALA A 337 -9.13 2.46 -16.74
N THR A 338 -9.87 2.64 -15.65
CA THR A 338 -9.37 3.23 -14.40
C THR A 338 -8.25 2.38 -13.80
N ASP A 339 -8.44 1.07 -13.80
CA ASP A 339 -7.50 0.13 -13.23
C ASP A 339 -6.17 0.16 -13.97
N TRP A 340 -6.23 0.14 -15.30
CA TRP A 340 -5.04 0.35 -16.13
C TRP A 340 -4.31 1.66 -15.80
N LEU A 341 -5.06 2.76 -15.62
CA LEU A 341 -4.47 4.06 -15.27
C LEU A 341 -3.76 4.02 -13.91
N LEU A 342 -4.39 3.43 -12.87
CA LEU A 342 -3.83 3.29 -11.53
C LEU A 342 -2.58 2.41 -11.52
N GLU A 343 -2.57 1.33 -12.28
CA GLU A 343 -1.44 0.43 -12.45
C GLU A 343 -0.25 1.15 -13.13
N VAL A 344 -0.52 1.91 -14.18
CA VAL A 344 0.50 2.73 -14.86
C VAL A 344 1.04 3.80 -13.89
N LEU A 345 0.18 4.50 -13.16
CA LEU A 345 0.62 5.50 -12.17
C LEU A 345 1.47 4.87 -11.06
N GLY A 346 1.10 3.67 -10.57
CA GLY A 346 1.90 2.92 -9.61
C GLY A 346 3.29 2.56 -10.16
N GLY A 347 3.35 2.07 -11.40
CA GLY A 347 4.60 1.77 -12.07
C GLY A 347 5.48 3.01 -12.30
N LEU A 348 4.88 4.14 -12.69
CA LEU A 348 5.59 5.41 -12.84
C LEU A 348 6.13 5.94 -11.50
N ALA A 349 5.35 5.83 -10.43
CA ALA A 349 5.80 6.25 -9.10
C ALA A 349 6.98 5.42 -8.59
N GLY A 350 7.07 4.15 -8.99
CA GLY A 350 8.19 3.27 -8.69
C GLY A 350 9.44 3.55 -9.54
N TYR A 351 9.24 4.03 -10.78
CA TYR A 351 10.32 4.30 -11.74
C TYR A 351 11.05 5.61 -11.48
#